data_7481d4c68df083a5db6bdd328947782c
#
_entry.id   7481d4c68df083a5db6bdd328947782c
#
_cell.length_a   1.000
_cell.length_b   1.000
_cell.length_c   1.000
_cell.angle_alpha   90.00
_cell.angle_beta   90.00
_cell.angle_gamma   90.00
#
_symmetry.space_group_name_H-M   'P 1'
#
loop_
_entity.id
_entity.type
_entity.pdbx_description
1 polymer ?
#
loop_
_entity_poly.entity_id
_entity_poly.type
_entity_poly.pdbx_seq_one_letter_code
_entity_poly.pdbx_strand_id
1 'polypeptide(L)'
;MIAVTAVNGSRRVYRLANRGAHVDFAAPGVDVLHADREAGYRSSSGTSLAAPFVSAVIATSCADVRPIDACLQALQRSAEDIGEAGFDPVFGHGLIVPLRSSAPP
;
A
#
# COMPACT_ATOMS: atom_id res chain seq x y z
N MET A 1 -2.62 -3.38 13.91
CA MET A 1 -1.63 -3.76 12.88
C MET A 1 -2.24 -3.59 11.50
N ILE A 2 -1.48 -3.05 10.56
CA ILE A 2 -1.91 -2.89 9.17
C ILE A 2 -1.15 -3.90 8.32
N ALA A 3 -1.86 -4.81 7.69
CA ALA A 3 -1.28 -5.85 6.84
C ALA A 3 -1.36 -5.42 5.38
N VAL A 4 -0.29 -5.64 4.64
CA VAL A 4 -0.11 -5.13 3.27
C VAL A 4 0.24 -6.27 2.33
N THR A 5 -0.33 -6.26 1.13
CA THR A 5 0.12 -7.11 0.04
C THR A 5 0.85 -6.29 -1.02
N ALA A 6 1.60 -6.97 -1.87
CA ALA A 6 2.42 -6.34 -2.91
C ALA A 6 1.81 -6.57 -4.29
N VAL A 7 1.81 -5.54 -5.11
CA VAL A 7 1.35 -5.61 -6.51
C VAL A 7 2.41 -5.03 -7.44
N ASN A 8 2.33 -5.43 -8.71
CA ASN A 8 3.19 -4.88 -9.76
C ASN A 8 2.53 -3.66 -10.44
N GLY A 9 3.20 -3.09 -11.43
CA GLY A 9 2.68 -1.94 -12.16
C GLY A 9 1.39 -2.20 -12.93
N SER A 10 1.04 -3.46 -13.17
CA SER A 10 -0.21 -3.87 -13.80
C SER A 10 -1.27 -4.27 -12.77
N ARG A 11 -1.07 -3.96 -11.50
CA ARG A 11 -1.97 -4.25 -10.38
C ARG A 11 -2.20 -5.73 -10.14
N ARG A 12 -1.23 -6.56 -10.50
CA ARG A 12 -1.27 -8.00 -10.22
C ARG A 12 -0.58 -8.28 -8.89
N VAL A 13 -1.19 -9.14 -8.07
CA VAL A 13 -0.65 -9.49 -6.77
C VAL A 13 0.66 -10.29 -6.91
N TYR A 14 1.60 -10.02 -6.01
CA TYR A 14 2.81 -10.82 -5.88
C TYR A 14 2.41 -12.25 -5.50
N ARG A 15 2.80 -13.22 -6.30
CA ARG A 15 2.33 -14.60 -6.18
C ARG A 15 2.67 -15.28 -4.86
N LEU A 16 3.73 -14.82 -4.18
CA LEU A 16 4.16 -15.36 -2.89
C LEU A 16 3.56 -14.62 -1.70
N ALA A 17 2.73 -13.60 -1.94
CA ALA A 17 2.10 -12.85 -0.87
C ALA A 17 1.02 -13.67 -0.19
N ASN A 18 0.86 -13.47 1.11
CA ASN A 18 -0.22 -14.08 1.87
C ASN A 18 -1.56 -13.45 1.47
N ARG A 19 -2.61 -14.24 1.63
CA ARG A 19 -3.98 -13.83 1.37
C ARG A 19 -4.83 -14.09 2.61
N GLY A 20 -5.92 -13.38 2.76
CA GLY A 20 -6.84 -13.60 3.86
C GLY A 20 -7.55 -12.32 4.28
N ALA A 21 -8.48 -12.48 5.20
CA ALA A 21 -9.28 -11.37 5.72
C ALA A 21 -8.44 -10.33 6.48
N HIS A 22 -7.19 -10.66 6.83
CA HIS A 22 -6.29 -9.77 7.55
C HIS A 22 -5.60 -8.74 6.66
N VAL A 23 -5.65 -8.91 5.33
CA VAL A 23 -5.00 -7.97 4.39
C VAL A 23 -5.80 -6.68 4.36
N ASP A 24 -5.15 -5.55 4.62
CA ASP A 24 -5.79 -4.24 4.63
C ASP A 24 -5.65 -3.49 3.32
N PHE A 25 -4.44 -3.45 2.76
CA PHE A 25 -4.15 -2.67 1.56
C PHE A 25 -3.20 -3.42 0.63
N ALA A 26 -3.25 -3.04 -0.64
CA ALA A 26 -2.22 -3.36 -1.61
C ALA A 26 -1.34 -2.13 -1.86
N ALA A 27 -0.09 -2.36 -2.18
CA ALA A 27 0.85 -1.30 -2.52
C ALA A 27 1.93 -1.84 -3.46
N PRO A 28 2.64 -0.96 -4.20
CA PRO A 28 3.73 -1.41 -5.07
C PRO A 28 4.80 -2.17 -4.29
N GLY A 29 5.14 -3.36 -4.76
CA GLY A 29 6.11 -4.21 -4.10
C GLY A 29 6.68 -5.30 -5.01
N VAL A 30 6.51 -5.15 -6.34
CA VAL A 30 7.05 -6.09 -7.32
C VAL A 30 7.98 -5.33 -8.25
N ASP A 31 9.20 -5.84 -8.42
CA ASP A 31 10.25 -5.24 -9.24
C ASP A 31 10.55 -3.79 -8.82
N VAL A 32 10.61 -3.56 -7.52
CA VAL A 32 10.90 -2.25 -6.94
C VAL A 32 12.41 -2.00 -6.96
N LEU A 33 12.82 -0.91 -7.59
CA LEU A 33 14.21 -0.49 -7.59
C LEU A 33 14.54 0.17 -6.25
N HIS A 34 15.58 -0.34 -5.60
CA HIS A 34 16.03 0.18 -4.32
C HIS A 34 17.55 0.18 -4.21
N ALA A 35 18.07 0.89 -3.21
CA ALA A 35 19.50 0.96 -2.98
C ALA A 35 20.05 -0.41 -2.56
N ASP A 36 21.24 -0.73 -3.04
CA ASP A 36 21.94 -1.97 -2.71
C ASP A 36 23.41 -1.65 -2.39
N ARG A 37 23.92 -2.28 -1.34
CA ARG A 37 25.27 -2.03 -0.84
C ARG A 37 26.36 -2.32 -1.86
N GLU A 38 26.18 -3.37 -2.64
CA GLU A 38 27.22 -3.86 -3.56
C GLU A 38 27.04 -3.36 -4.97
N ALA A 39 25.80 -3.37 -5.46
CA ALA A 39 25.51 -3.06 -6.85
C ALA A 39 25.04 -1.62 -7.10
N GLY A 40 24.92 -0.79 -6.05
CA GLY A 40 24.34 0.54 -6.13
C GLY A 40 22.82 0.51 -6.06
N TYR A 41 22.19 -0.17 -7.02
CA TYR A 41 20.75 -0.37 -7.05
C TYR A 41 20.40 -1.80 -7.40
N ARG A 42 19.25 -2.25 -6.93
CA ARG A 42 18.76 -3.59 -7.17
C ARG A 42 17.24 -3.54 -7.30
N SER A 43 16.67 -4.42 -8.11
CA SER A 43 15.23 -4.62 -8.19
C SER A 43 14.83 -5.84 -7.36
N SER A 44 13.83 -5.69 -6.51
CA SER A 44 13.37 -6.77 -5.64
C SER A 44 11.85 -6.77 -5.53
N SER A 45 11.29 -7.88 -5.05
CA SER A 45 9.85 -8.03 -4.87
C SER A 45 9.56 -8.60 -3.48
N GLY A 46 8.43 -8.19 -2.92
CA GLY A 46 7.97 -8.70 -1.63
C GLY A 46 7.11 -7.69 -0.90
N THR A 47 6.33 -8.20 0.05
CA THR A 47 5.50 -7.35 0.91
C THR A 47 6.34 -6.43 1.79
N SER A 48 7.58 -6.82 2.10
CA SER A 48 8.53 -5.96 2.82
C SER A 48 8.91 -4.69 2.06
N LEU A 49 8.71 -4.67 0.73
CA LEU A 49 8.91 -3.47 -0.10
C LEU A 49 7.63 -2.66 -0.24
N ALA A 50 6.47 -3.29 -0.13
CA ALA A 50 5.18 -2.60 -0.14
C ALA A 50 4.89 -1.90 1.19
N ALA A 51 5.28 -2.49 2.31
CA ALA A 51 4.99 -1.96 3.64
C ALA A 51 5.55 -0.54 3.88
N PRO A 52 6.81 -0.21 3.52
CA PRO A 52 7.31 1.16 3.65
C PRO A 52 6.52 2.17 2.83
N PHE A 53 6.02 1.77 1.67
CA PHE A 53 5.18 2.64 0.84
C PHE A 53 3.88 3.00 1.60
N VAL A 54 3.22 2.01 2.19
CA VAL A 54 2.01 2.22 2.98
C VAL A 54 2.32 3.10 4.20
N SER A 55 3.42 2.84 4.89
CA SER A 55 3.83 3.65 6.03
C SER A 55 4.03 5.12 5.64
N ALA A 56 4.66 5.38 4.50
CA ALA A 56 4.86 6.74 3.99
C ALA A 56 3.54 7.41 3.63
N VAL A 57 2.62 6.69 2.99
CA VAL A 57 1.29 7.22 2.65
C VAL A 57 0.51 7.58 3.91
N ILE A 58 0.53 6.73 4.93
CA ILE A 58 -0.15 7.00 6.20
C ILE A 58 0.48 8.21 6.89
N ALA A 59 1.81 8.27 6.96
CA ALA A 59 2.51 9.36 7.62
C ALA A 59 2.19 10.72 6.96
N THR A 60 2.20 10.77 5.64
CA THR A 60 1.93 12.02 4.92
C THR A 60 0.45 12.39 4.89
N SER A 61 -0.43 11.39 4.74
CA SER A 61 -1.88 11.64 4.67
C SER A 61 -2.49 11.96 6.03
N CYS A 62 -1.93 11.40 7.10
CA CYS A 62 -2.53 11.44 8.43
C CYS A 62 -1.78 12.35 9.41
N ALA A 63 -0.79 13.12 8.95
CA ALA A 63 0.05 13.95 9.81
C ALA A 63 -0.77 14.91 10.71
N ASP A 64 -1.80 15.53 10.16
CA ASP A 64 -2.64 16.51 10.85
C ASP A 64 -4.07 16.03 11.07
N VAL A 65 -4.35 14.76 10.81
CA VAL A 65 -5.71 14.20 10.93
C VAL A 65 -5.84 13.44 12.24
N ARG A 66 -6.78 13.84 13.06
CA ARG A 66 -7.07 13.19 14.34
C ARG A 66 -8.57 12.91 14.47
N PRO A 67 -8.97 11.77 15.05
CA PRO A 67 -8.10 10.66 15.45
C PRO A 67 -7.54 9.89 14.24
N ILE A 68 -6.48 9.13 14.48
CA ILE A 68 -5.83 8.34 13.43
C ILE A 68 -6.79 7.35 12.76
N ASP A 69 -7.73 6.79 13.50
CA ASP A 69 -8.71 5.85 12.96
C ASP A 69 -9.58 6.48 11.87
N ALA A 70 -9.95 7.76 12.03
CA ALA A 70 -10.72 8.47 11.00
C ALA A 70 -9.92 8.63 9.71
N CYS A 71 -8.61 8.88 9.82
CA CYS A 71 -7.73 8.97 8.67
C CYS A 71 -7.57 7.61 7.98
N LEU A 72 -7.39 6.54 8.75
CA LEU A 72 -7.28 5.19 8.19
C LEU A 72 -8.56 4.79 7.45
N GLN A 73 -9.74 5.13 7.99
CA GLN A 73 -11.00 4.89 7.32
C GLN A 73 -11.11 5.67 6.00
N ALA A 74 -10.61 6.91 5.97
CA ALA A 74 -10.58 7.70 4.76
C ALA A 74 -9.67 7.06 3.70
N LEU A 75 -8.51 6.53 4.11
CA LEU A 75 -7.61 5.81 3.22
C LEU A 75 -8.26 4.54 2.68
N GLN A 76 -9.00 3.81 3.51
CA GLN A 76 -9.74 2.62 3.08
C GLN A 76 -10.77 2.96 2.00
N ARG A 77 -11.50 4.07 2.19
CA ARG A 77 -12.53 4.50 1.23
C ARG A 77 -11.92 5.03 -0.08
N SER A 78 -10.76 5.66 -0.02
CA SER A 78 -10.10 6.25 -1.19
C SER A 78 -9.18 5.29 -1.92
N ALA A 79 -8.94 4.09 -1.40
CA ALA A 79 -8.14 3.08 -2.06
C ALA A 79 -8.73 2.72 -3.43
N GLU A 80 -7.85 2.49 -4.42
CA GLU A 80 -8.28 2.01 -5.72
C GLU A 80 -8.73 0.56 -5.59
N ASP A 81 -10.02 0.31 -5.80
CA ASP A 81 -10.59 -1.03 -5.69
C ASP A 81 -10.15 -1.87 -6.88
N ILE A 82 -9.30 -2.86 -6.61
CA ILE A 82 -8.77 -3.78 -7.62
C ILE A 82 -9.14 -5.22 -7.25
N GLY A 83 -9.21 -6.08 -8.27
CA GLY A 83 -9.71 -7.43 -8.10
C GLY A 83 -11.22 -7.44 -7.99
N GLU A 84 -11.77 -8.27 -7.10
CA GLU A 84 -13.21 -8.31 -6.85
C GLU A 84 -13.67 -7.01 -6.21
N ALA A 85 -14.89 -6.59 -6.55
CA ALA A 85 -15.43 -5.34 -6.04
C ALA A 85 -15.53 -5.36 -4.51
N GLY A 86 -15.14 -4.25 -3.89
CA GLY A 86 -15.13 -4.10 -2.45
C GLY A 86 -13.92 -4.78 -1.81
N PHE A 87 -13.99 -4.98 -0.50
CA PHE A 87 -12.94 -5.66 0.24
C PHE A 87 -12.83 -7.13 -0.23
N ASP A 88 -11.61 -7.57 -0.52
CA ASP A 88 -11.36 -8.97 -0.87
C ASP A 88 -10.09 -9.49 -0.18
N PRO A 89 -9.92 -10.82 -0.04
CA PRO A 89 -8.80 -11.38 0.71
C PRO A 89 -7.45 -11.32 0.00
N VAL A 90 -7.41 -10.87 -1.25
CA VAL A 90 -6.17 -10.74 -2.03
C VAL A 90 -5.61 -9.33 -1.91
N PHE A 91 -6.45 -8.31 -2.06
CA PHE A 91 -6.03 -6.90 -2.14
C PHE A 91 -6.49 -6.05 -0.95
N GLY A 92 -7.25 -6.63 0.00
CA GLY A 92 -7.84 -5.87 1.10
C GLY A 92 -8.82 -4.83 0.58
N HIS A 93 -8.68 -3.59 1.04
CA HIS A 93 -9.50 -2.47 0.55
C HIS A 93 -9.06 -1.99 -0.84
N GLY A 94 -7.93 -2.44 -1.32
CA GLY A 94 -7.40 -2.10 -2.62
C GLY A 94 -6.04 -1.42 -2.55
N LEU A 95 -5.63 -0.85 -3.70
CA LEU A 95 -4.36 -0.14 -3.82
C LEU A 95 -4.44 1.17 -3.03
N ILE A 96 -3.56 1.32 -2.04
CA ILE A 96 -3.55 2.54 -1.22
C ILE A 96 -3.11 3.73 -2.06
N VAL A 97 -3.83 4.85 -1.92
CA VAL A 97 -3.47 6.12 -2.55
C VAL A 97 -3.40 7.21 -1.49
N PRO A 98 -2.47 8.17 -1.61
CA PRO A 98 -2.38 9.26 -0.66
C PRO A 98 -3.66 10.10 -0.66
N LEU A 99 -4.06 10.57 0.51
CA LEU A 99 -5.15 11.54 0.62
C LEU A 99 -4.66 12.87 0.06
N ARG A 100 -5.53 13.57 -0.68
CA ARG A 100 -5.19 14.88 -1.20
C ARG A 100 -5.09 15.88 -0.07
N SER A 101 -4.02 16.66 -0.08
CA SER A 101 -3.93 17.82 0.78
C SER A 101 -4.93 18.87 0.32
N SER A 102 -5.65 19.50 1.26
CA SER A 102 -6.49 20.65 0.99
C SER A 102 -5.69 21.95 0.86
N ALA A 103 -4.41 21.91 1.20
CA ALA A 103 -3.54 23.07 1.07
C ALA A 103 -3.18 23.30 -0.40
N PRO A 104 -3.07 24.55 -0.84
CA PRO A 104 -2.60 24.83 -2.19
C PRO A 104 -1.17 24.34 -2.38
N PRO A 105 -0.81 23.95 -3.60
CA PRO A 105 0.54 23.48 -3.90
C PRO A 105 1.60 24.56 -3.72
#